data_87fcbb1f6a03b3c4bf6c4aa996063906
#
_entry.id   87fcbb1f6a03b3c4bf6c4aa996063906
#
_cell.length_a   1.000
_cell.length_b   1.000
_cell.length_c   1.000
_cell.angle_alpha   90.00
_cell.angle_beta   90.00
_cell.angle_gamma   90.00
#
_symmetry.space_group_name_H-M   'P 1'
#
loop_
_entity.id
_entity.type
_entity.pdbx_description
1 polymer ?
#
loop_
_entity_poly.entity_id
_entity_poly.type
_entity_poly.pdbx_seq_one_letter_code
_entity_poly.pdbx_strand_id
1 'polypeptide(L)'
;MPTASPAHLRHLYRSLLRKTPRHRPLLAAPAAPLQTYLRAGFTSSSATTMPSAAAAEQLLVYLQSQHQYAALLERYNPGLFMDEDERLRLSAQRVGLRLPATYDPQEE
;
A
#
# COMPACT_ATOMS: atom_id res chain seq x y z
N MET A 1 25.52 11.90 -19.18
CA MET A 1 24.56 11.25 -18.27
C MET A 1 24.91 9.78 -18.20
N PRO A 2 25.20 9.22 -17.03
CA PRO A 2 25.42 7.79 -16.94
C PRO A 2 24.13 7.05 -17.32
N THR A 3 24.15 6.35 -18.42
CA THR A 3 23.07 5.45 -18.81
C THR A 3 23.00 4.33 -17.78
N ALA A 4 21.86 4.20 -17.11
CA ALA A 4 21.66 3.17 -16.11
C ALA A 4 21.90 1.79 -16.73
N SER A 5 22.70 0.96 -16.07
CA SER A 5 22.99 -0.39 -16.52
C SER A 5 21.69 -1.20 -16.68
N PRO A 6 21.54 -2.05 -17.70
CA PRO A 6 20.34 -2.87 -17.88
C PRO A 6 20.06 -3.82 -16.69
N ALA A 7 21.11 -4.19 -15.95
CA ALA A 7 20.96 -4.94 -14.72
C ALA A 7 20.31 -4.11 -13.62
N HIS A 8 20.69 -2.84 -13.49
CA HIS A 8 20.11 -1.90 -12.52
C HIS A 8 18.64 -1.60 -12.83
N LEU A 9 18.29 -1.38 -14.09
CA LEU A 9 16.89 -1.17 -14.51
C LEU A 9 16.01 -2.40 -14.18
N ARG A 10 16.51 -3.61 -14.45
CA ARG A 10 15.79 -4.85 -14.07
C ARG A 10 15.62 -4.98 -12.56
N HIS A 11 16.61 -4.60 -11.78
CA HIS A 11 16.52 -4.60 -10.33
C HIS A 11 15.47 -3.60 -9.83
N LEU A 12 15.47 -2.37 -10.35
CA LEU A 12 14.48 -1.34 -10.03
C LEU A 12 13.07 -1.80 -10.37
N TYR A 13 12.86 -2.35 -11.56
CA TYR A 13 11.56 -2.88 -11.98
C TYR A 13 11.02 -3.95 -11.03
N ARG A 14 11.85 -4.93 -10.68
CA ARG A 14 11.46 -5.98 -9.72
C ARG A 14 11.15 -5.43 -8.34
N SER A 15 11.92 -4.46 -7.88
CA SER A 15 11.73 -3.80 -6.59
C SER A 15 10.44 -2.99 -6.55
N LEU A 16 10.13 -2.25 -7.61
CA LEU A 16 8.88 -1.53 -7.77
C LEU A 16 7.67 -2.48 -7.77
N LEU A 17 7.72 -3.57 -8.53
CA LEU A 17 6.63 -4.56 -8.56
C LEU A 17 6.38 -5.23 -7.21
N ARG A 18 7.40 -5.39 -6.39
CA ARG A 18 7.25 -5.94 -5.02
C ARG A 18 6.58 -4.96 -4.07
N LYS A 19 6.77 -3.67 -4.29
CA LYS A 19 6.22 -2.60 -3.41
C LYS A 19 4.86 -2.09 -3.87
N THR A 20 4.45 -2.35 -5.11
CA THR A 20 3.09 -2.02 -5.54
C THR A 20 2.07 -2.91 -4.84
N PRO A 21 0.94 -2.33 -4.38
CA PRO A 21 -0.12 -3.12 -3.77
C PRO A 21 -0.62 -4.16 -4.78
N ARG A 22 -0.54 -5.41 -4.39
CA ARG A 22 -1.13 -6.50 -5.15
C ARG A 22 -2.60 -6.58 -4.77
N HIS A 23 -3.45 -5.95 -5.54
CA HIS A 23 -4.82 -6.40 -5.56
C HIS A 23 -4.78 -7.85 -6.11
N ARG A 24 -4.98 -8.82 -5.25
CA ARG A 24 -5.30 -10.17 -5.70
C ARG A 24 -6.71 -10.10 -6.28
N PRO A 25 -6.88 -10.13 -7.60
CA PRO A 25 -8.21 -10.31 -8.13
C PRO A 25 -8.64 -11.73 -7.78
N LEU A 26 -9.69 -11.85 -7.02
CA LEU A 26 -10.53 -13.04 -7.04
C LEU A 26 -11.01 -13.15 -8.49
N LEU A 27 -10.35 -14.02 -9.29
CA LEU A 27 -10.75 -14.37 -10.65
C LEU A 27 -10.97 -13.15 -11.59
N ALA A 28 -9.96 -12.86 -12.42
CA ALA A 28 -10.05 -12.03 -13.63
C ALA A 28 -10.28 -10.52 -13.46
N ALA A 29 -9.87 -9.90 -12.37
CA ALA A 29 -9.81 -8.45 -12.34
C ALA A 29 -8.59 -7.92 -13.13
N PRO A 30 -8.73 -6.79 -13.83
CA PRO A 30 -7.61 -6.18 -14.56
C PRO A 30 -6.45 -5.87 -13.62
N ALA A 31 -5.22 -6.01 -14.11
CA ALA A 31 -4.02 -5.64 -13.36
C ALA A 31 -4.15 -4.21 -12.81
N ALA A 32 -3.68 -3.98 -11.58
CA ALA A 32 -3.72 -2.66 -10.96
C ALA A 32 -3.14 -1.60 -11.92
N PRO A 33 -3.77 -0.45 -12.08
CA PRO A 33 -3.38 0.56 -13.07
C PRO A 33 -1.92 0.98 -12.96
N LEU A 34 -1.39 1.03 -11.72
CA LEU A 34 0.02 1.33 -11.49
C LEU A 34 0.95 0.23 -12.02
N GLN A 35 0.60 -1.04 -11.86
CA GLN A 35 1.39 -2.16 -12.40
C GLN A 35 1.39 -2.16 -13.93
N THR A 36 0.26 -1.86 -14.54
CA THR A 36 0.14 -1.75 -16.00
C THR A 36 0.99 -0.60 -16.52
N TYR A 37 0.94 0.55 -15.84
CA TYR A 37 1.75 1.72 -16.16
C TYR A 37 3.26 1.41 -16.05
N LEU A 38 3.70 0.80 -14.95
CA LEU A 38 5.09 0.40 -14.76
C LEU A 38 5.55 -0.58 -15.84
N ARG A 39 4.72 -1.60 -16.13
CA ARG A 39 5.05 -2.58 -17.17
C ARG A 39 5.18 -1.92 -18.53
N ALA A 40 4.25 -1.07 -18.91
CA ALA A 40 4.30 -0.33 -20.17
C ALA A 40 5.56 0.55 -20.23
N GLY A 41 5.90 1.28 -19.17
CA GLY A 41 7.07 2.14 -19.10
C GLY A 41 8.39 1.40 -19.25
N PHE A 42 8.53 0.21 -18.67
CA PHE A 42 9.76 -0.59 -18.75
C PHE A 42 9.87 -1.50 -19.98
N THR A 43 8.76 -1.77 -20.68
CA THR A 43 8.76 -2.62 -21.89
C THR A 43 8.77 -1.79 -23.16
N SER A 44 8.23 -0.58 -23.16
CA SER A 44 8.25 0.29 -24.34
C SER A 44 9.65 0.86 -24.57
N SER A 45 10.16 0.65 -25.77
CA SER A 45 11.44 1.18 -26.23
C SER A 45 11.40 2.70 -26.54
N SER A 46 10.25 3.35 -26.34
CA SER A 46 10.06 4.77 -26.61
C SER A 46 10.61 5.62 -25.47
N ALA A 47 11.59 6.47 -25.79
CA ALA A 47 12.23 7.39 -24.84
C ALA A 47 11.26 8.38 -24.14
N THR A 48 10.04 8.51 -24.65
CA THR A 48 9.00 9.40 -24.11
C THR A 48 8.19 8.78 -22.96
N THR A 49 8.21 7.44 -22.83
CA THR A 49 7.35 6.73 -21.88
C THR A 49 8.15 6.11 -20.72
N MET A 50 9.49 6.02 -20.84
CA MET A 50 10.33 5.49 -19.76
C MET A 50 10.51 6.55 -18.68
N PRO A 51 10.11 6.28 -17.44
CA PRO A 51 10.61 7.06 -16.34
C PRO A 51 12.14 6.96 -16.35
N SER A 52 12.83 8.09 -16.24
CA SER A 52 14.28 8.06 -16.08
C SER A 52 14.63 7.15 -14.89
N ALA A 53 15.80 6.48 -14.92
CA ALA A 53 16.21 5.64 -13.80
C ALA A 53 16.12 6.37 -12.46
N ALA A 54 16.46 7.67 -12.45
CA ALA A 54 16.33 8.53 -11.28
C ALA A 54 14.86 8.67 -10.83
N ALA A 55 13.91 8.83 -11.75
CA ALA A 55 12.48 8.91 -11.41
C ALA A 55 11.97 7.57 -10.86
N ALA A 56 12.42 6.44 -11.40
CA ALA A 56 12.09 5.12 -10.90
C ALA A 56 12.65 4.87 -9.49
N GLU A 57 13.87 5.34 -9.20
CA GLU A 57 14.46 5.31 -7.86
C GLU A 57 13.66 6.15 -6.87
N GLN A 58 13.28 7.37 -7.24
CA GLN A 58 12.46 8.25 -6.40
C GLN A 58 11.09 7.62 -6.11
N LEU A 59 10.46 7.03 -7.11
CA LEU A 59 9.20 6.31 -6.92
C LEU A 59 9.36 5.13 -5.96
N LEU A 60 10.46 4.38 -6.06
CA LEU A 60 10.75 3.26 -5.15
C LEU A 60 10.90 3.75 -3.71
N VAL A 61 11.68 4.81 -3.48
CA VAL A 61 11.85 5.43 -2.15
C VAL A 61 10.50 5.90 -1.60
N TYR A 62 9.69 6.57 -2.42
CA TYR A 62 8.35 7.02 -2.04
C TYR A 62 7.46 5.85 -1.60
N LEU A 63 7.38 4.79 -2.38
CA LEU A 63 6.56 3.61 -2.03
C LEU A 63 7.06 2.92 -0.76
N GLN A 64 8.38 2.83 -0.56
CA GLN A 64 8.95 2.28 0.67
C GLN A 64 8.59 3.12 1.89
N SER A 65 8.70 4.45 1.79
CA SER A 65 8.35 5.35 2.89
C SER A 65 6.86 5.32 3.21
N GLN A 66 5.99 5.20 2.22
CA GLN A 66 4.55 5.04 2.42
C GLN A 66 4.21 3.74 3.15
N HIS A 67 4.82 2.62 2.77
CA HIS A 67 4.64 1.35 3.49
C HIS A 67 5.13 1.43 4.94
N GLN A 68 6.29 2.04 5.15
CA GLN A 68 6.84 2.23 6.49
C GLN A 68 5.95 3.14 7.34
N TYR A 69 5.43 4.22 6.76
CA TYR A 69 4.51 5.13 7.43
C TYR A 69 3.22 4.43 7.85
N ALA A 70 2.61 3.65 6.94
CA ALA A 70 1.40 2.88 7.26
C ALA A 70 1.64 1.88 8.40
N ALA A 71 2.76 1.14 8.37
CA ALA A 71 3.13 0.20 9.41
C ALA A 71 3.37 0.89 10.77
N LEU A 72 3.97 2.08 10.76
CA LEU A 72 4.18 2.88 11.97
C LEU A 72 2.86 3.43 12.53
N LEU A 73 1.95 3.89 11.66
CA LEU A 73 0.60 4.31 12.09
C LEU A 73 -0.15 3.16 12.76
N GLU A 74 -0.17 1.99 12.15
CA GLU A 74 -0.83 0.81 12.73
C GLU A 74 -0.23 0.45 14.08
N ARG A 75 1.09 0.52 14.21
CA ARG A 75 1.80 0.17 15.45
C ARG A 75 1.61 1.18 16.58
N TYR A 76 1.69 2.48 16.28
CA TYR A 76 1.69 3.54 17.28
C TYR A 76 0.34 4.22 17.47
N ASN A 77 -0.55 4.11 16.52
CA ASN A 77 -1.91 4.64 16.59
C ASN A 77 -2.94 3.63 16.06
N PRO A 78 -3.07 2.47 16.72
CA PRO A 78 -4.01 1.43 16.28
C PRO A 78 -5.46 1.92 16.25
N GLY A 79 -5.81 2.92 17.08
CA GLY A 79 -7.15 3.50 17.12
C GLY A 79 -7.60 4.18 15.83
N LEU A 80 -6.66 4.52 14.93
CA LEU A 80 -7.00 5.16 13.65
C LEU A 80 -7.72 4.19 12.70
N PHE A 81 -7.42 2.90 12.78
CA PHE A 81 -7.96 1.86 11.90
C PHE A 81 -9.03 0.98 12.59
N MET A 82 -9.32 1.26 13.87
CA MET A 82 -10.35 0.56 14.62
C MET A 82 -11.72 1.16 14.34
N ASP A 83 -12.72 0.31 14.35
CA ASP A 83 -14.11 0.75 14.36
C ASP A 83 -14.42 1.53 15.64
N GLU A 84 -15.35 2.48 15.57
CA GLU A 84 -15.72 3.35 16.70
C GLU A 84 -16.18 2.52 17.91
N ASP A 85 -16.99 1.48 17.68
CA ASP A 85 -17.51 0.61 18.74
C ASP A 85 -16.40 -0.18 19.42
N GLU A 86 -15.43 -0.69 18.67
CA GLU A 86 -14.29 -1.40 19.24
C GLU A 86 -13.37 -0.45 20.00
N ARG A 87 -13.14 0.76 19.48
CA ARG A 87 -12.36 1.80 20.15
C ARG A 87 -12.99 2.19 21.49
N LEU A 88 -14.32 2.38 21.49
CA LEU A 88 -15.09 2.70 22.69
C LEU A 88 -15.01 1.55 23.72
N ARG A 89 -15.18 0.29 23.27
CA ARG A 89 -15.08 -0.90 24.11
C ARG A 89 -13.71 -1.03 24.77
N LEU A 90 -12.64 -0.86 24.01
CA LEU A 90 -11.27 -0.95 24.53
C LEU A 90 -10.95 0.21 25.48
N SER A 91 -11.47 1.40 25.24
CA SER A 91 -11.32 2.56 26.13
C SER A 91 -12.03 2.31 27.47
N ALA A 92 -13.24 1.77 27.43
CA ALA A 92 -13.99 1.40 28.62
C ALA A 92 -13.27 0.30 29.44
N GLN A 93 -12.74 -0.71 28.77
CA GLN A 93 -11.97 -1.77 29.43
C GLN A 93 -10.73 -1.26 30.15
N ARG A 94 -10.03 -0.25 29.59
CA ARG A 94 -8.86 0.37 30.24
C ARG A 94 -9.21 1.05 31.57
N VAL A 95 -10.42 1.56 31.68
CA VAL A 95 -10.94 2.21 32.89
C VAL A 95 -11.63 1.20 33.82
N GLY A 96 -11.71 -0.08 33.41
CA GLY A 96 -12.37 -1.12 34.18
C GLY A 96 -13.89 -1.14 34.04
N LEU A 97 -14.43 -0.40 33.06
CA LEU A 97 -15.86 -0.36 32.75
C LEU A 97 -16.20 -1.37 31.67
N ARG A 98 -17.40 -1.93 31.76
CA ARG A 98 -18.00 -2.71 30.66
C ARG A 98 -19.14 -1.90 30.06
N LEU A 99 -19.16 -1.85 28.74
CA LEU A 99 -20.28 -1.26 28.02
C LEU A 99 -21.53 -2.11 28.20
N PRO A 100 -22.73 -1.50 28.33
CA PRO A 100 -23.98 -2.24 28.31
C PRO A 100 -24.18 -2.93 26.96
N ALA A 101 -24.87 -4.05 26.95
CA ALA A 101 -25.27 -4.71 25.70
C ALA A 101 -26.24 -3.78 24.97
N THR A 102 -25.85 -3.42 23.74
CA THR A 102 -26.71 -2.60 22.87
C THR A 102 -27.81 -3.50 22.31
N TYR A 103 -29.06 -3.04 22.38
CA TYR A 103 -30.18 -3.71 21.73
C TYR A 103 -30.03 -3.54 20.21
N ASP A 104 -29.91 -4.63 19.51
CA ASP A 104 -29.88 -4.64 18.05
C ASP A 104 -31.27 -5.04 17.54
N PRO A 105 -32.06 -4.11 16.94
CA PRO A 105 -33.44 -4.38 16.53
C PRO A 105 -33.55 -5.34 15.31
N GLN A 106 -32.43 -5.89 14.84
CA GLN A 106 -32.40 -6.77 13.67
C GLN A 106 -32.31 -8.27 14.00
N GLU A 107 -32.30 -8.66 15.27
CA GLU A 107 -32.27 -10.07 15.70
C GLU A 107 -33.67 -10.62 16.05
N GLU A 108 -34.76 -10.09 15.48
CA GLU A 108 -36.09 -10.74 15.53
C GLU A 108 -36.44 -11.39 14.20
#